data_c9352c0082a42f0642ed1ba283dc7b2e
#
_entry.id   c9352c0082a42f0642ed1ba283dc7b2e
#
_cell.length_a   1.000
_cell.length_b   1.000
_cell.length_c   1.000
_cell.angle_alpha   90.00
_cell.angle_beta   90.00
_cell.angle_gamma   90.00
#
_symmetry.space_group_name_H-M   'P 1'
#
loop_
_entity.id
_entity.type
_entity.pdbx_description
1 polymer ?
#
loop_
_entity_poly.entity_id
_entity_poly.type
_entity_poly.pdbx_seq_one_letter_code
_entity_poly.pdbx_strand_id
1 'polypeptide(L)'
;QILVEVTNDLVIIHSPLGTRGNNTLGALLSILFDSMVKPNYRSTAYHIALSSPSGISEDEMRRVIDKFLSMPEEALISYLRRAIKNSPNFKWKLFVEAERFGILDKKAEFNFNFNLLKPYEDTIVGEEAVNELLTNSYDVEAISIAKKMRWKVLKVPSPSPLAEEFLKELLLAPGSNDAPVMVEVIKRRLANKEVRLVCLACGWSDVRKASEVPERCPKCQSVFLSVTFPEDQEAVEVVRKSLKGEKLKGRENKKLREVKEVASYYPRFNKYVALAIAARGVGPGNLGRVLSALDKGEDEFFKAILEEEKRFLRTRKYWQD
;
A
#
# COMPACT_ATOMS: atom_id res chain seq x y z
N GLN A 1 3.22 -16.90 -21.40
CA GLN A 1 3.96 -15.65 -21.40
C GLN A 1 3.78 -14.96 -20.05
N ILE A 2 4.87 -14.39 -19.55
CA ILE A 2 4.87 -13.50 -18.37
C ILE A 2 5.11 -12.08 -18.87
N LEU A 3 4.23 -11.14 -18.51
CA LEU A 3 4.35 -9.73 -18.85
C LEU A 3 4.71 -8.93 -17.60
N VAL A 4 5.69 -8.05 -17.70
CA VAL A 4 6.17 -7.21 -16.61
C VAL A 4 6.00 -5.75 -16.97
N GLU A 5 5.18 -5.03 -16.22
CA GLU A 5 5.00 -3.58 -16.31
C GLU A 5 5.87 -2.91 -15.25
N VAL A 6 6.81 -2.07 -15.69
CA VAL A 6 7.67 -1.28 -14.79
C VAL A 6 7.18 0.16 -14.83
N THR A 7 6.71 0.66 -13.71
CA THR A 7 6.38 2.07 -13.49
C THR A 7 7.47 2.73 -12.64
N ASN A 8 7.35 4.01 -12.33
CA ASN A 8 8.34 4.68 -11.47
C ASN A 8 8.37 4.13 -10.03
N ASP A 9 7.24 3.63 -9.54
CA ASP A 9 7.04 3.30 -8.12
C ASP A 9 6.80 1.80 -7.87
N LEU A 10 6.34 1.07 -8.91
CA LEU A 10 5.91 -0.33 -8.80
C LEU A 10 6.31 -1.13 -10.03
N VAL A 11 6.57 -2.41 -9.81
CA VAL A 11 6.61 -3.41 -10.87
C VAL A 11 5.42 -4.35 -10.71
N ILE A 12 4.69 -4.57 -11.78
CA ILE A 12 3.53 -5.48 -11.81
C ILE A 12 3.83 -6.59 -12.81
N ILE A 13 3.74 -7.83 -12.35
CA ILE A 13 4.01 -9.02 -13.15
C ILE A 13 2.69 -9.77 -13.34
N HIS A 14 2.27 -9.90 -14.58
CA HIS A 14 1.13 -10.72 -14.99
C HIS A 14 1.62 -12.13 -15.25
N SER A 15 1.18 -13.07 -14.43
CA SER A 15 1.69 -14.45 -14.42
C SER A 15 0.56 -15.44 -14.15
N PRO A 16 0.38 -16.47 -14.99
CA PRO A 16 -0.69 -17.45 -14.85
C PRO A 16 -0.30 -18.67 -13.98
N LEU A 17 0.62 -18.50 -13.03
CA LEU A 17 1.16 -19.62 -12.22
C LEU A 17 0.28 -19.97 -11.02
N GLY A 18 -0.86 -19.30 -10.83
CA GLY A 18 -1.69 -19.49 -9.65
C GLY A 18 -1.07 -18.88 -8.38
N THR A 19 -1.82 -18.85 -7.27
CA THR A 19 -1.40 -18.18 -6.03
C THR A 19 -0.08 -18.72 -5.50
N ARG A 20 0.09 -20.05 -5.43
CA ARG A 20 1.31 -20.68 -4.89
C ARG A 20 2.51 -20.45 -5.80
N GLY A 21 2.31 -20.60 -7.14
CA GLY A 21 3.36 -20.34 -8.11
C GLY A 21 3.80 -18.87 -8.14
N ASN A 22 2.85 -17.95 -8.03
CA ASN A 22 3.15 -16.52 -7.95
C ASN A 22 3.82 -16.13 -6.62
N ASN A 23 3.50 -16.80 -5.51
CA ASN A 23 4.24 -16.66 -4.26
C ASN A 23 5.70 -17.10 -4.44
N THR A 24 5.94 -18.24 -5.09
CA THR A 24 7.28 -18.74 -5.40
C THR A 24 8.05 -17.74 -6.25
N LEU A 25 7.46 -17.29 -7.35
CA LEU A 25 8.10 -16.36 -8.26
C LEU A 25 8.38 -15.00 -7.58
N GLY A 26 7.42 -14.46 -6.84
CA GLY A 26 7.57 -13.21 -6.09
C GLY A 26 8.69 -13.28 -5.04
N ALA A 27 8.76 -14.37 -4.27
CA ALA A 27 9.80 -14.58 -3.27
C ALA A 27 11.19 -14.69 -3.92
N LEU A 28 11.31 -15.44 -5.02
CA LEU A 28 12.56 -15.60 -5.74
C LEU A 28 13.02 -14.30 -6.37
N LEU A 29 12.17 -13.62 -7.11
CA LEU A 29 12.54 -12.34 -7.70
C LEU A 29 12.96 -11.35 -6.62
N SER A 30 12.21 -11.24 -5.52
CA SER A 30 12.55 -10.34 -4.41
C SER A 30 13.95 -10.60 -3.82
N ILE A 31 14.35 -11.87 -3.62
CA ILE A 31 15.65 -12.20 -3.02
C ILE A 31 16.81 -12.11 -4.03
N LEU A 32 16.54 -12.14 -5.32
CA LEU A 32 17.55 -12.06 -6.38
C LEU A 32 17.98 -10.61 -6.66
N PHE A 33 17.24 -9.60 -6.22
CA PHE A 33 17.69 -8.21 -6.25
C PHE A 33 18.89 -8.01 -5.32
N ASP A 34 19.67 -6.99 -5.61
CA ASP A 34 20.76 -6.58 -4.74
C ASP A 34 20.23 -6.10 -3.37
N SER A 35 21.08 -6.21 -2.34
CA SER A 35 20.70 -5.89 -0.96
C SER A 35 20.19 -4.47 -0.74
N MET A 36 20.56 -3.55 -1.62
CA MET A 36 20.14 -2.13 -1.59
C MET A 36 18.69 -1.94 -2.02
N VAL A 37 18.19 -2.75 -2.96
CA VAL A 37 16.84 -2.61 -3.52
C VAL A 37 15.82 -3.37 -2.68
N LYS A 38 16.08 -4.63 -2.32
CA LYS A 38 15.25 -5.53 -1.47
C LYS A 38 13.75 -5.29 -1.61
N PRO A 39 13.14 -5.54 -2.77
CA PRO A 39 11.74 -5.25 -2.95
C PRO A 39 10.86 -6.16 -2.08
N ASN A 40 9.77 -5.59 -1.59
CA ASN A 40 8.67 -6.35 -1.04
C ASN A 40 7.76 -6.81 -2.16
N TYR A 41 7.07 -7.95 -1.96
CA TYR A 41 6.12 -8.44 -2.94
C TYR A 41 4.76 -8.79 -2.34
N ARG A 42 3.75 -8.73 -3.19
CA ARG A 42 2.40 -9.27 -2.96
C ARG A 42 1.94 -9.97 -4.23
N SER A 43 1.20 -11.05 -4.06
CA SER A 43 0.73 -11.84 -5.20
C SER A 43 -0.72 -12.28 -5.04
N THR A 44 -1.37 -12.49 -6.17
CA THR A 44 -2.65 -13.18 -6.33
C THR A 44 -2.47 -14.35 -7.30
N ALA A 45 -3.56 -14.97 -7.72
CA ALA A 45 -3.49 -16.08 -8.67
C ALA A 45 -2.91 -15.67 -10.06
N TYR A 46 -3.00 -14.38 -10.41
CA TYR A 46 -2.65 -13.91 -11.77
C TYR A 46 -1.61 -12.79 -11.79
N HIS A 47 -1.27 -12.21 -10.63
CA HIS A 47 -0.41 -11.04 -10.59
C HIS A 47 0.55 -11.08 -9.40
N ILE A 48 1.70 -10.41 -9.58
CA ILE A 48 2.65 -10.12 -8.51
C ILE A 48 2.96 -8.63 -8.59
N ALA A 49 2.89 -7.93 -7.46
CA ALA A 49 3.38 -6.56 -7.31
C ALA A 49 4.71 -6.57 -6.55
N LEU A 50 5.71 -5.85 -7.06
CA LEU A 50 6.98 -5.60 -6.36
C LEU A 50 7.11 -4.10 -6.11
N SER A 51 7.56 -3.72 -4.91
CA SER A 51 7.89 -2.33 -4.59
C SER A 51 9.17 -2.25 -3.75
N SER A 52 9.93 -1.20 -3.98
CA SER A 52 11.10 -0.84 -3.17
C SER A 52 11.06 0.67 -2.88
N PRO A 53 11.50 1.13 -1.69
CA PRO A 53 11.61 2.56 -1.39
C PRO A 53 12.51 3.34 -2.36
N SER A 54 13.51 2.66 -2.94
CA SER A 54 14.40 3.24 -3.96
C SER A 54 13.84 3.23 -5.38
N GLY A 55 12.63 2.67 -5.58
CA GLY A 55 12.10 2.33 -6.90
C GLY A 55 12.76 1.07 -7.48
N ILE A 56 12.28 0.61 -8.62
CA ILE A 56 12.84 -0.50 -9.40
C ILE A 56 12.87 -0.07 -10.86
N SER A 57 14.06 0.05 -11.42
CA SER A 57 14.22 0.41 -12.83
C SER A 57 13.96 -0.79 -13.77
N GLU A 58 13.68 -0.49 -15.03
CA GLU A 58 13.53 -1.52 -16.07
C GLU A 58 14.79 -2.38 -16.20
N ASP A 59 15.98 -1.76 -16.16
CA ASP A 59 17.26 -2.47 -16.30
C ASP A 59 17.54 -3.39 -15.11
N GLU A 60 17.20 -2.99 -13.90
CA GLU A 60 17.30 -3.85 -12.70
C GLU A 60 16.37 -5.04 -12.83
N MET A 61 15.13 -4.81 -13.27
CA MET A 61 14.18 -5.90 -13.44
C MET A 61 14.63 -6.90 -14.51
N ARG A 62 15.18 -6.41 -15.63
CA ARG A 62 15.77 -7.25 -16.68
C ARG A 62 16.94 -8.09 -16.14
N ARG A 63 17.89 -7.48 -15.44
CA ARG A 63 19.01 -8.22 -14.81
C ARG A 63 18.53 -9.31 -13.85
N VAL A 64 17.51 -9.04 -13.05
CA VAL A 64 16.96 -10.03 -12.11
C VAL A 64 16.28 -11.17 -12.85
N ILE A 65 15.55 -10.89 -13.93
CA ILE A 65 14.94 -11.93 -14.78
C ILE A 65 16.02 -12.78 -15.44
N ASP A 66 17.06 -12.16 -16.01
CA ASP A 66 18.17 -12.89 -16.64
C ASP A 66 18.90 -13.78 -15.64
N LYS A 67 19.12 -13.27 -14.41
CA LYS A 67 19.69 -14.05 -13.31
C LYS A 67 18.79 -15.23 -12.94
N PHE A 68 17.49 -15.03 -12.81
CA PHE A 68 16.53 -16.11 -12.56
C PHE A 68 16.56 -17.17 -13.66
N LEU A 69 16.57 -16.75 -14.93
CA LEU A 69 16.57 -17.67 -16.08
C LEU A 69 17.87 -18.47 -16.21
N SER A 70 19.03 -17.87 -15.90
CA SER A 70 20.35 -18.50 -16.02
C SER A 70 20.70 -19.43 -14.87
N MET A 71 20.13 -19.24 -13.66
CA MET A 71 20.47 -20.07 -12.50
C MET A 71 19.91 -21.49 -12.61
N PRO A 72 20.64 -22.52 -12.11
CA PRO A 72 20.09 -23.88 -11.96
C PRO A 72 18.87 -23.91 -11.03
N GLU A 73 17.95 -24.85 -11.26
CA GLU A 73 16.71 -24.95 -10.45
C GLU A 73 17.02 -25.26 -8.99
N GLU A 74 18.01 -26.11 -8.72
CA GLU A 74 18.45 -26.47 -7.36
C GLU A 74 18.94 -25.22 -6.58
N ALA A 75 19.68 -24.34 -7.27
CA ALA A 75 20.12 -23.08 -6.69
C ALA A 75 18.92 -22.17 -6.36
N LEU A 76 17.95 -22.07 -7.28
CA LEU A 76 16.71 -21.29 -7.06
C LEU A 76 15.89 -21.85 -5.89
N ILE A 77 15.81 -23.18 -5.73
CA ILE A 77 15.14 -23.81 -4.59
C ILE A 77 15.86 -23.42 -3.28
N SER A 78 17.18 -23.40 -3.27
CA SER A 78 17.97 -22.96 -2.10
C SER A 78 17.71 -21.50 -1.77
N TYR A 79 17.62 -20.62 -2.77
CA TYR A 79 17.24 -19.21 -2.60
C TYR A 79 15.80 -19.07 -2.09
N LEU A 80 14.86 -19.88 -2.57
CA LEU A 80 13.47 -19.90 -2.10
C LEU A 80 13.42 -20.28 -0.61
N ARG A 81 14.09 -21.34 -0.17
CA ARG A 81 14.18 -21.73 1.24
C ARG A 81 14.70 -20.58 2.10
N ARG A 82 15.74 -19.88 1.63
CA ARG A 82 16.27 -18.70 2.33
C ARG A 82 15.28 -17.54 2.36
N ALA A 83 14.55 -17.29 1.28
CA ALA A 83 13.50 -16.28 1.23
C ALA A 83 12.36 -16.58 2.23
N ILE A 84 11.96 -17.86 2.34
CA ILE A 84 10.97 -18.33 3.30
C ILE A 84 11.44 -18.08 4.74
N LYS A 85 12.66 -18.44 5.11
CA LYS A 85 13.22 -18.19 6.46
C LYS A 85 13.20 -16.69 6.82
N ASN A 86 13.32 -15.79 5.85
CA ASN A 86 13.26 -14.35 6.05
C ASN A 86 11.81 -13.78 6.05
N SER A 87 10.80 -14.60 5.82
CA SER A 87 9.40 -14.15 5.72
C SER A 87 8.73 -14.03 7.10
N PRO A 88 7.74 -13.11 7.27
CA PRO A 88 6.95 -13.04 8.50
C PRO A 88 6.21 -14.36 8.81
N ASN A 89 5.80 -15.10 7.78
CA ASN A 89 5.07 -16.36 7.92
C ASN A 89 5.96 -17.46 8.53
N PHE A 90 7.27 -17.43 8.26
CA PHE A 90 8.20 -18.38 8.86
C PHE A 90 8.24 -18.26 10.39
N LYS A 91 8.24 -17.06 10.91
CA LYS A 91 8.25 -16.82 12.36
C LYS A 91 7.05 -17.44 13.05
N TRP A 92 5.88 -17.22 12.49
CA TRP A 92 4.65 -17.84 12.99
C TRP A 92 4.71 -19.36 12.87
N LYS A 93 5.18 -19.88 11.74
CA LYS A 93 5.27 -21.32 11.52
C LYS A 93 6.28 -21.99 12.45
N LEU A 94 7.43 -21.38 12.64
CA LEU A 94 8.43 -21.85 13.60
C LEU A 94 7.85 -21.94 15.03
N PHE A 95 7.01 -20.98 15.42
CA PHE A 95 6.32 -21.02 16.70
C PHE A 95 5.41 -22.25 16.78
N VAL A 96 4.59 -22.49 15.76
CA VAL A 96 3.67 -23.65 15.70
C VAL A 96 4.45 -24.97 15.75
N GLU A 97 5.55 -25.07 15.02
CA GLU A 97 6.39 -26.28 15.06
C GLU A 97 7.07 -26.47 16.43
N ALA A 98 7.56 -25.39 17.05
CA ALA A 98 8.14 -25.47 18.39
C ALA A 98 7.14 -25.98 19.44
N GLU A 99 5.85 -25.63 19.31
CA GLU A 99 4.78 -26.22 20.15
C GLU A 99 4.58 -27.71 19.83
N ARG A 100 4.57 -28.10 18.56
CA ARG A 100 4.44 -29.52 18.14
C ARG A 100 5.60 -30.39 18.64
N PHE A 101 6.81 -29.87 18.61
CA PHE A 101 8.00 -30.55 19.11
C PHE A 101 8.15 -30.50 20.65
N GLY A 102 7.19 -29.87 21.35
CA GLY A 102 7.21 -29.78 22.81
C GLY A 102 8.27 -28.83 23.38
N ILE A 103 8.84 -27.96 22.58
CA ILE A 103 9.80 -26.94 23.01
C ILE A 103 9.09 -25.80 23.74
N LEU A 104 7.85 -25.52 23.36
CA LEU A 104 6.99 -24.53 23.98
C LEU A 104 5.78 -25.20 24.63
N ASP A 105 5.38 -24.73 25.81
CA ASP A 105 4.14 -25.15 26.44
C ASP A 105 2.92 -24.54 25.68
N LYS A 106 1.91 -25.34 25.37
CA LYS A 106 0.66 -24.92 24.72
C LYS A 106 -0.13 -23.85 25.49
N LYS A 107 0.24 -23.57 26.73
CA LYS A 107 -0.37 -22.54 27.59
C LYS A 107 0.43 -21.23 27.62
N ALA A 108 1.53 -21.11 26.86
CA ALA A 108 2.29 -19.87 26.80
C ALA A 108 1.44 -18.77 26.17
N GLU A 109 1.12 -17.74 26.95
CA GLU A 109 0.32 -16.61 26.50
C GLU A 109 0.95 -15.89 25.30
N PHE A 110 0.12 -15.27 24.47
CA PHE A 110 0.41 -14.59 23.19
C PHE A 110 1.47 -13.47 23.20
N ASN A 111 2.11 -13.19 24.32
CA ASN A 111 3.23 -12.25 24.47
C ASN A 111 4.61 -12.91 24.25
N PHE A 112 4.67 -13.82 23.29
CA PHE A 112 5.88 -14.59 23.03
C PHE A 112 6.97 -13.73 22.40
N ASN A 113 8.13 -13.68 23.05
CA ASN A 113 9.32 -13.06 22.47
C ASN A 113 9.96 -14.00 21.43
N PHE A 114 9.78 -13.71 20.16
CA PHE A 114 10.32 -14.50 19.05
C PHE A 114 11.84 -14.75 19.14
N ASN A 115 12.59 -13.87 19.82
CA ASN A 115 14.03 -14.04 20.03
C ASN A 115 14.38 -15.35 20.76
N LEU A 116 13.45 -15.95 21.50
CA LEU A 116 13.63 -17.25 22.16
C LEU A 116 13.63 -18.42 21.17
N LEU A 117 13.01 -18.26 19.99
CA LEU A 117 12.99 -19.28 18.94
C LEU A 117 14.13 -19.16 17.94
N LYS A 118 14.88 -18.05 17.95
CA LYS A 118 15.98 -17.81 17.03
C LYS A 118 17.02 -18.98 17.00
N PRO A 119 17.38 -19.61 18.12
CA PRO A 119 18.30 -20.77 18.09
C PRO A 119 17.74 -21.99 17.34
N TYR A 120 16.44 -22.06 17.13
CA TYR A 120 15.77 -23.21 16.48
C TYR A 120 15.58 -23.01 14.97
N GLU A 121 15.87 -21.83 14.42
CA GLU A 121 15.70 -21.50 12.99
C GLU A 121 16.51 -22.44 12.07
N ASP A 122 17.72 -22.88 12.52
CA ASP A 122 18.62 -23.73 11.76
C ASP A 122 18.66 -25.17 12.27
N THR A 123 17.63 -25.58 13.04
CA THR A 123 17.45 -26.96 13.51
C THR A 123 16.38 -27.69 12.71
N ILE A 124 16.12 -28.97 13.05
CA ILE A 124 15.03 -29.78 12.48
C ILE A 124 13.70 -29.05 12.57
N VAL A 125 13.43 -28.31 13.64
CA VAL A 125 12.19 -27.54 13.83
C VAL A 125 12.05 -26.44 12.80
N GLY A 126 13.14 -25.71 12.53
CA GLY A 126 13.16 -24.68 11.49
C GLY A 126 13.05 -25.28 10.08
N GLU A 127 13.69 -26.41 9.83
CA GLU A 127 13.57 -27.11 8.55
C GLU A 127 12.14 -27.61 8.30
N GLU A 128 11.45 -28.13 9.32
CA GLU A 128 10.05 -28.55 9.22
C GLU A 128 9.14 -27.36 8.97
N ALA A 129 9.35 -26.23 9.64
CA ALA A 129 8.63 -25.00 9.37
C ALA A 129 8.76 -24.54 7.92
N VAL A 130 9.98 -24.64 7.34
CA VAL A 130 10.23 -24.34 5.91
C VAL A 130 9.51 -25.33 5.01
N ASN A 131 9.59 -26.64 5.29
CA ASN A 131 8.97 -27.71 4.49
C ASN A 131 7.45 -27.55 4.45
N GLU A 132 6.84 -27.25 5.59
CA GLU A 132 5.39 -27.06 5.66
C GLU A 132 4.96 -25.78 4.90
N LEU A 133 5.72 -24.71 4.97
CA LEU A 133 5.47 -23.51 4.15
C LEU A 133 5.64 -23.79 2.66
N LEU A 134 6.69 -24.51 2.26
CA LEU A 134 6.90 -24.93 0.87
C LEU A 134 5.67 -25.71 0.37
N THR A 135 5.18 -26.66 1.15
CA THR A 135 4.03 -27.49 0.76
C THR A 135 2.73 -26.70 0.68
N ASN A 136 2.48 -25.79 1.63
CA ASN A 136 1.18 -25.13 1.76
C ASN A 136 1.07 -23.80 1.00
N SER A 137 2.16 -23.07 0.87
CA SER A 137 2.15 -21.68 0.41
C SER A 137 2.93 -21.42 -0.89
N TYR A 138 3.79 -22.36 -1.29
CA TYR A 138 4.64 -22.22 -2.47
C TYR A 138 4.45 -23.40 -3.42
N ASP A 139 4.97 -23.26 -4.64
CA ASP A 139 4.98 -24.29 -5.67
C ASP A 139 6.35 -24.30 -6.35
N VAL A 140 7.15 -25.33 -6.08
CA VAL A 140 8.51 -25.47 -6.60
C VAL A 140 8.48 -25.74 -8.11
N GLU A 141 7.47 -26.44 -8.63
CA GLU A 141 7.32 -26.75 -10.07
C GLU A 141 7.12 -25.48 -10.90
N ALA A 142 6.55 -24.42 -10.28
CA ALA A 142 6.39 -23.12 -10.92
C ALA A 142 7.73 -22.51 -11.39
N ILE A 143 8.86 -22.91 -10.82
CA ILE A 143 10.21 -22.47 -11.24
C ILE A 143 10.48 -22.94 -12.65
N SER A 144 10.34 -24.23 -12.90
CA SER A 144 10.60 -24.82 -14.23
C SER A 144 9.61 -24.29 -15.28
N ILE A 145 8.35 -24.10 -14.90
CA ILE A 145 7.31 -23.54 -15.77
C ILE A 145 7.67 -22.08 -16.13
N ALA A 146 8.00 -21.25 -15.16
CA ALA A 146 8.35 -19.84 -15.37
C ALA A 146 9.61 -19.68 -16.25
N LYS A 147 10.61 -20.57 -16.10
CA LYS A 147 11.82 -20.57 -16.92
C LYS A 147 11.54 -20.89 -18.40
N LYS A 148 10.55 -21.71 -18.68
CA LYS A 148 10.12 -22.05 -20.06
C LYS A 148 9.22 -20.99 -20.69
N MET A 149 8.68 -20.07 -19.90
CA MET A 149 7.82 -19.02 -20.39
C MET A 149 8.61 -17.89 -21.06
N ARG A 150 7.98 -17.24 -22.04
CA ARG A 150 8.51 -16.02 -22.64
C ARG A 150 8.24 -14.84 -21.70
N TRP A 151 9.28 -14.10 -21.34
CA TRP A 151 9.21 -12.88 -20.56
C TRP A 151 9.22 -11.63 -21.44
N LYS A 152 8.38 -10.66 -21.11
CA LYS A 152 8.34 -9.36 -21.77
C LYS A 152 8.30 -8.27 -20.72
N VAL A 153 9.30 -7.39 -20.71
CA VAL A 153 9.38 -6.23 -19.81
C VAL A 153 9.02 -4.97 -20.59
N LEU A 154 8.12 -4.18 -20.03
CA LEU A 154 7.65 -2.92 -20.60
C LEU A 154 7.76 -1.82 -19.55
N LYS A 155 8.44 -0.73 -19.89
CA LYS A 155 8.36 0.51 -19.10
C LYS A 155 7.06 1.23 -19.50
N VAL A 156 6.24 1.54 -18.52
CA VAL A 156 4.94 2.20 -18.73
C VAL A 156 4.80 3.42 -17.79
N PRO A 157 4.16 4.51 -18.25
CA PRO A 157 3.95 5.69 -17.40
C PRO A 157 2.92 5.44 -16.30
N SER A 158 1.98 4.53 -16.54
CA SER A 158 0.93 4.10 -15.61
C SER A 158 0.60 2.63 -15.80
N PRO A 159 0.11 1.91 -14.76
CA PRO A 159 -0.35 0.54 -14.90
C PRO A 159 -1.45 0.42 -15.94
N SER A 160 -1.50 -0.73 -16.61
CA SER A 160 -2.62 -1.07 -17.48
C SER A 160 -3.94 -1.18 -16.68
N PRO A 161 -5.12 -1.10 -17.33
CA PRO A 161 -6.40 -1.28 -16.65
C PRO A 161 -6.50 -2.59 -15.86
N LEU A 162 -5.91 -3.67 -16.37
CA LEU A 162 -5.85 -4.97 -15.68
C LEU A 162 -4.98 -4.91 -14.42
N ALA A 163 -3.85 -4.23 -14.50
CA ALA A 163 -2.97 -4.00 -13.35
C ALA A 163 -3.64 -3.10 -12.30
N GLU A 164 -4.39 -2.10 -12.71
CA GLU A 164 -5.15 -1.25 -11.78
C GLU A 164 -6.22 -2.01 -11.01
N GLU A 165 -6.92 -2.95 -11.68
CA GLU A 165 -7.91 -3.80 -11.01
C GLU A 165 -7.26 -4.69 -9.95
N PHE A 166 -6.14 -5.32 -10.29
CA PHE A 166 -5.33 -6.07 -9.34
C PHE A 166 -4.88 -5.23 -8.14
N LEU A 167 -4.42 -4.00 -8.37
CA LEU A 167 -4.01 -3.11 -7.28
C LEU A 167 -5.19 -2.73 -6.36
N LYS A 168 -6.40 -2.58 -6.91
CA LYS A 168 -7.62 -2.39 -6.10
C LYS A 168 -7.93 -3.63 -5.26
N GLU A 169 -7.83 -4.83 -5.83
CA GLU A 169 -8.01 -6.10 -5.12
C GLU A 169 -7.05 -6.22 -3.94
N LEU A 170 -5.77 -5.92 -4.15
CA LEU A 170 -4.77 -5.92 -3.09
C LEU A 170 -5.12 -4.98 -1.93
N LEU A 171 -5.66 -3.79 -2.21
CA LEU A 171 -6.06 -2.83 -1.18
C LEU A 171 -7.22 -3.34 -0.32
N LEU A 172 -8.07 -4.20 -0.85
CA LEU A 172 -9.22 -4.75 -0.15
C LEU A 172 -8.91 -6.03 0.64
N ALA A 173 -7.78 -6.68 0.37
CA ALA A 173 -7.41 -7.95 1.00
C ALA A 173 -7.21 -7.81 2.52
N PRO A 174 -7.75 -8.75 3.33
CA PRO A 174 -7.52 -8.76 4.78
C PRO A 174 -6.02 -8.90 5.13
N GLY A 175 -5.58 -8.20 6.18
CA GLY A 175 -4.20 -8.31 6.68
C GLY A 175 -3.12 -7.58 5.85
N SER A 176 -3.52 -6.71 4.92
CA SER A 176 -2.60 -5.99 4.02
C SER A 176 -1.96 -4.72 4.62
N ASN A 177 -2.10 -4.45 5.93
CA ASN A 177 -1.81 -3.14 6.53
C ASN A 177 -0.32 -2.75 6.53
N ASP A 178 0.59 -3.70 6.63
CA ASP A 178 2.00 -3.44 6.90
C ASP A 178 2.93 -3.70 5.71
N ALA A 179 2.39 -4.04 4.54
CA ALA A 179 3.24 -4.29 3.39
C ALA A 179 3.61 -2.96 2.69
N PRO A 180 4.90 -2.65 2.50
CA PRO A 180 5.35 -1.46 1.76
C PRO A 180 4.72 -1.32 0.37
N VAL A 181 4.44 -2.44 -0.30
CA VAL A 181 3.68 -2.46 -1.58
C VAL A 181 2.33 -1.75 -1.42
N MET A 182 1.63 -1.95 -0.31
CA MET A 182 0.31 -1.35 -0.08
C MET A 182 0.40 0.16 0.13
N VAL A 183 1.42 0.60 0.83
CA VAL A 183 1.70 2.03 1.02
C VAL A 183 1.93 2.70 -0.33
N GLU A 184 2.72 2.09 -1.20
CA GLU A 184 3.01 2.65 -2.52
C GLU A 184 1.77 2.69 -3.42
N VAL A 185 0.97 1.64 -3.40
CA VAL A 185 -0.31 1.59 -4.13
C VAL A 185 -1.25 2.71 -3.68
N ILE A 186 -1.38 2.93 -2.36
CA ILE A 186 -2.27 3.98 -1.84
C ILE A 186 -1.73 5.39 -2.15
N LYS A 187 -0.42 5.62 -2.02
CA LYS A 187 0.23 6.88 -2.40
C LYS A 187 -0.15 7.27 -3.82
N ARG A 188 0.11 6.38 -4.76
CA ARG A 188 -0.16 6.59 -6.18
C ARG A 188 -1.65 6.83 -6.47
N ARG A 189 -2.53 6.02 -5.89
CA ARG A 189 -3.97 6.15 -6.07
C ARG A 189 -4.47 7.51 -5.57
N LEU A 190 -4.05 7.94 -4.38
CA LEU A 190 -4.49 9.20 -3.79
C LEU A 190 -3.89 10.41 -4.52
N ALA A 191 -2.64 10.34 -4.95
CA ALA A 191 -1.98 11.40 -5.72
C ALA A 191 -2.75 11.78 -7.00
N ASN A 192 -3.34 10.77 -7.66
CA ASN A 192 -4.09 10.94 -8.91
C ASN A 192 -5.58 11.26 -8.71
N LYS A 193 -6.09 11.24 -7.47
CA LYS A 193 -7.48 11.59 -7.19
C LYS A 193 -7.69 13.09 -7.25
N GLU A 194 -8.82 13.48 -7.79
CA GLU A 194 -9.28 14.87 -7.80
C GLU A 194 -9.85 15.26 -6.44
N VAL A 195 -9.57 16.50 -6.06
CA VAL A 195 -10.12 17.18 -4.89
C VAL A 195 -10.52 18.60 -5.26
N ARG A 196 -11.51 19.13 -4.57
CA ARG A 196 -11.90 20.53 -4.70
C ARG A 196 -11.22 21.38 -3.64
N LEU A 197 -10.61 22.46 -4.08
CA LEU A 197 -10.03 23.48 -3.21
C LEU A 197 -11.02 24.64 -3.06
N VAL A 198 -11.11 25.20 -1.86
CA VAL A 198 -11.94 26.38 -1.57
C VAL A 198 -11.14 27.35 -0.70
N CYS A 199 -10.93 28.57 -1.19
CA CYS A 199 -10.22 29.59 -0.44
C CYS A 199 -11.18 30.31 0.53
N LEU A 200 -10.86 30.31 1.82
CA LEU A 200 -11.65 30.97 2.85
C LEU A 200 -11.53 32.50 2.83
N ALA A 201 -10.51 33.06 2.19
CA ALA A 201 -10.28 34.50 2.12
C ALA A 201 -10.99 35.18 0.93
N CYS A 202 -11.10 34.50 -0.23
CA CYS A 202 -11.64 35.14 -1.45
C CYS A 202 -12.75 34.33 -2.14
N GLY A 203 -13.10 33.14 -1.64
CA GLY A 203 -14.12 32.26 -2.25
C GLY A 203 -13.70 31.64 -3.60
N TRP A 204 -12.40 31.70 -3.95
CA TRP A 204 -11.88 30.99 -5.13
C TRP A 204 -12.04 29.49 -4.91
N SER A 205 -12.38 28.78 -5.99
CA SER A 205 -12.48 27.31 -5.97
C SER A 205 -11.99 26.73 -7.29
N ASP A 206 -11.32 25.59 -7.20
CA ASP A 206 -10.82 24.83 -8.34
C ASP A 206 -10.79 23.33 -8.02
N VAL A 207 -10.79 22.48 -9.04
CA VAL A 207 -10.63 21.02 -8.90
C VAL A 207 -9.27 20.63 -9.45
N ARG A 208 -8.48 19.93 -8.66
CA ARG A 208 -7.12 19.51 -9.00
C ARG A 208 -6.83 18.12 -8.47
N LYS A 209 -5.81 17.47 -9.03
CA LYS A 209 -5.27 16.26 -8.42
C LYS A 209 -4.69 16.56 -7.04
N ALA A 210 -4.85 15.66 -6.10
CA ALA A 210 -4.40 15.84 -4.72
C ALA A 210 -2.85 16.04 -4.62
N SER A 211 -2.09 15.54 -5.59
CA SER A 211 -0.63 15.77 -5.70
C SER A 211 -0.27 17.16 -6.25
N GLU A 212 -1.20 17.85 -6.92
CA GLU A 212 -0.95 19.09 -7.68
C GLU A 212 -1.59 20.32 -7.02
N VAL A 213 -1.93 20.21 -5.74
CA VAL A 213 -2.56 21.33 -5.00
C VAL A 213 -1.54 22.42 -4.69
N PRO A 214 -1.90 23.71 -4.86
CA PRO A 214 -0.98 24.82 -4.62
C PRO A 214 -0.80 25.08 -3.13
N GLU A 215 0.35 25.57 -2.70
CA GLU A 215 0.60 25.95 -1.30
C GLU A 215 -0.24 27.16 -0.85
N ARG A 216 -0.56 28.03 -1.78
CA ARG A 216 -1.33 29.26 -1.57
C ARG A 216 -2.40 29.42 -2.61
N CYS A 217 -3.44 30.14 -2.26
CA CYS A 217 -4.50 30.50 -3.22
C CYS A 217 -3.93 31.24 -4.45
N PRO A 218 -4.13 30.74 -5.67
CA PRO A 218 -3.63 31.41 -6.88
C PRO A 218 -4.22 32.81 -7.08
N LYS A 219 -5.41 33.10 -6.52
CA LYS A 219 -6.10 34.38 -6.68
C LYS A 219 -5.67 35.44 -5.65
N CYS A 220 -5.53 35.08 -4.36
CA CYS A 220 -5.29 36.07 -3.30
C CYS A 220 -4.10 35.75 -2.40
N GLN A 221 -3.33 34.72 -2.71
CA GLN A 221 -2.14 34.29 -1.98
C GLN A 221 -2.38 33.85 -0.51
N SER A 222 -3.64 33.72 -0.09
CA SER A 222 -3.98 33.19 1.23
C SER A 222 -3.53 31.74 1.37
N VAL A 223 -3.07 31.37 2.56
CA VAL A 223 -2.71 29.99 2.95
C VAL A 223 -3.90 29.18 3.44
N PHE A 224 -5.05 29.83 3.70
CA PHE A 224 -6.25 29.18 4.22
C PHE A 224 -7.09 28.59 3.08
N LEU A 225 -6.63 27.46 2.57
CA LEU A 225 -7.34 26.64 1.59
C LEU A 225 -8.01 25.46 2.30
N SER A 226 -9.29 25.26 2.06
CA SER A 226 -9.96 24.03 2.44
C SER A 226 -9.97 23.05 1.29
N VAL A 227 -10.03 21.77 1.62
CA VAL A 227 -10.08 20.66 0.67
C VAL A 227 -11.37 19.87 0.92
N THR A 228 -12.08 19.52 -0.15
CA THR A 228 -13.30 18.71 -0.09
C THR A 228 -13.40 17.82 -1.33
N PHE A 229 -14.45 17.01 -1.43
CA PHE A 229 -14.69 16.18 -2.61
C PHE A 229 -14.98 17.02 -3.86
N PRO A 230 -14.63 16.55 -5.07
CA PRO A 230 -14.81 17.30 -6.31
C PRO A 230 -16.26 17.79 -6.53
N GLU A 231 -17.24 17.01 -6.11
CA GLU A 231 -18.66 17.26 -6.30
C GLU A 231 -19.26 18.22 -5.27
N ASP A 232 -18.52 18.53 -4.19
CA ASP A 232 -19.02 19.32 -3.04
C ASP A 232 -19.13 20.83 -3.37
N GLN A 233 -20.18 21.21 -4.07
CA GLN A 233 -20.49 22.60 -4.37
C GLN A 233 -21.01 23.35 -3.13
N GLU A 234 -21.67 22.65 -2.18
CA GLU A 234 -22.20 23.26 -0.95
C GLU A 234 -21.09 23.95 -0.16
N ALA A 235 -19.88 23.36 -0.10
CA ALA A 235 -18.72 23.97 0.56
C ALA A 235 -18.34 25.32 -0.06
N VAL A 236 -18.39 25.43 -1.40
CA VAL A 236 -18.08 26.69 -2.12
C VAL A 236 -19.13 27.75 -1.83
N GLU A 237 -20.41 27.38 -1.92
CA GLU A 237 -21.54 28.31 -1.71
C GLU A 237 -21.54 28.86 -0.28
N VAL A 238 -21.36 27.99 0.73
CA VAL A 238 -21.33 28.37 2.13
C VAL A 238 -20.20 29.35 2.44
N VAL A 239 -19.01 29.10 1.88
CA VAL A 239 -17.88 30.03 2.02
C VAL A 239 -18.21 31.38 1.36
N ARG A 240 -18.76 31.40 0.14
CA ARG A 240 -19.13 32.64 -0.57
C ARG A 240 -20.22 33.43 0.14
N LYS A 241 -21.24 32.77 0.69
CA LYS A 241 -22.28 33.40 1.53
C LYS A 241 -21.67 34.02 2.78
N SER A 242 -20.80 33.27 3.47
CA SER A 242 -20.09 33.76 4.66
C SER A 242 -19.24 35.01 4.38
N LEU A 243 -18.55 35.05 3.24
CA LEU A 243 -17.76 36.20 2.81
C LEU A 243 -18.60 37.44 2.48
N LYS A 244 -19.86 37.25 2.02
CA LYS A 244 -20.80 38.33 1.79
C LYS A 244 -21.53 38.80 3.05
N GLY A 245 -21.30 38.15 4.20
CA GLY A 245 -22.00 38.45 5.44
C GLY A 245 -23.47 37.97 5.49
N GLU A 246 -23.84 37.03 4.61
CA GLU A 246 -25.19 36.47 4.56
C GLU A 246 -25.44 35.55 5.79
N LYS A 247 -26.68 35.59 6.32
CA LYS A 247 -27.06 34.68 7.42
C LYS A 247 -27.14 33.23 6.94
N LEU A 248 -26.35 32.35 7.54
CA LEU A 248 -26.32 30.93 7.27
C LEU A 248 -27.37 30.18 8.12
N LYS A 249 -28.00 29.15 7.54
CA LYS A 249 -28.91 28.24 8.27
C LYS A 249 -28.09 27.19 9.06
N GLY A 250 -28.77 26.48 9.98
CA GLY A 250 -28.09 25.53 10.88
C GLY A 250 -27.17 24.50 10.17
N ARG A 251 -27.63 23.91 9.06
CA ARG A 251 -26.86 22.99 8.23
C ARG A 251 -25.67 23.68 7.54
N GLU A 252 -25.88 24.86 6.98
CA GLU A 252 -24.84 25.66 6.34
C GLU A 252 -23.75 26.09 7.34
N ASN A 253 -24.16 26.46 8.57
CA ASN A 253 -23.20 26.75 9.66
C ASN A 253 -22.37 25.55 10.06
N LYS A 254 -22.95 24.33 10.07
CA LYS A 254 -22.21 23.10 10.31
C LYS A 254 -21.19 22.87 9.19
N LYS A 255 -21.62 22.98 7.94
CA LYS A 255 -20.74 22.83 6.77
C LYS A 255 -19.60 23.84 6.78
N LEU A 256 -19.86 25.11 7.10
CA LEU A 256 -18.83 26.14 7.21
C LEU A 256 -17.80 25.80 8.29
N ARG A 257 -18.23 25.24 9.43
CA ARG A 257 -17.31 24.79 10.49
C ARG A 257 -16.39 23.68 10.00
N GLU A 258 -16.93 22.67 9.32
CA GLU A 258 -16.17 21.57 8.73
C GLU A 258 -15.14 22.09 7.72
N VAL A 259 -15.54 22.99 6.83
CA VAL A 259 -14.66 23.62 5.83
C VAL A 259 -13.54 24.42 6.52
N LYS A 260 -13.85 25.19 7.58
CA LYS A 260 -12.86 25.96 8.36
C LYS A 260 -11.89 25.03 9.10
N GLU A 261 -12.38 23.94 9.66
CA GLU A 261 -11.58 22.94 10.35
C GLU A 261 -10.54 22.34 9.40
N VAL A 262 -10.93 21.86 8.22
CA VAL A 262 -10.00 21.36 7.22
C VAL A 262 -8.98 22.42 6.80
N ALA A 263 -9.42 23.66 6.58
CA ALA A 263 -8.53 24.76 6.20
C ALA A 263 -7.51 25.14 7.28
N SER A 264 -7.77 24.87 8.55
CA SER A 264 -6.85 25.14 9.63
C SER A 264 -5.59 24.26 9.59
N TYR A 265 -5.68 23.08 9.00
CA TYR A 265 -4.54 22.17 8.81
C TYR A 265 -3.70 22.51 7.57
N TYR A 266 -4.28 23.19 6.59
CA TYR A 266 -3.63 23.41 5.29
C TYR A 266 -2.28 24.16 5.39
N PRO A 267 -2.12 25.24 6.19
CA PRO A 267 -0.85 25.96 6.26
C PRO A 267 0.33 25.12 6.75
N ARG A 268 0.09 24.09 7.55
CA ARG A 268 1.12 23.21 8.10
C ARG A 268 1.36 21.97 7.21
N PHE A 269 0.31 21.39 6.67
CA PHE A 269 0.38 20.05 6.04
C PHE A 269 0.15 20.06 4.53
N ASN A 270 -0.37 21.15 3.95
CA ASN A 270 -0.47 21.41 2.52
C ASN A 270 -1.03 20.21 1.71
N LYS A 271 -0.22 19.65 0.79
CA LYS A 271 -0.60 18.49 -0.05
C LYS A 271 -1.10 17.29 0.76
N TYR A 272 -0.63 17.10 1.98
CA TYR A 272 -1.07 15.96 2.81
C TYR A 272 -2.51 16.09 3.28
N VAL A 273 -3.03 17.31 3.42
CA VAL A 273 -4.46 17.54 3.65
C VAL A 273 -5.27 17.07 2.44
N ALA A 274 -4.82 17.39 1.24
CA ALA A 274 -5.47 16.96 0.00
C ALA A 274 -5.42 15.44 -0.18
N LEU A 275 -4.27 14.81 0.05
CA LEU A 275 -4.11 13.36 0.00
C LEU A 275 -5.00 12.64 1.03
N ALA A 276 -5.11 13.17 2.26
CA ALA A 276 -5.97 12.60 3.29
C ALA A 276 -7.45 12.70 2.93
N ILE A 277 -7.92 13.87 2.51
CA ILE A 277 -9.33 14.09 2.13
C ILE A 277 -9.70 13.30 0.85
N ALA A 278 -8.75 13.06 -0.05
CA ALA A 278 -8.96 12.19 -1.21
C ALA A 278 -9.25 10.73 -0.82
N ALA A 279 -8.90 10.30 0.39
CA ALA A 279 -9.14 8.96 0.89
C ALA A 279 -10.60 8.76 1.33
N ARG A 280 -11.11 7.53 1.22
CA ARG A 280 -12.43 7.18 1.74
C ARG A 280 -12.37 7.06 3.27
N GLY A 281 -13.37 7.60 3.94
CA GLY A 281 -13.47 7.52 5.40
C GLY A 281 -12.61 8.54 6.17
N VAL A 282 -11.84 9.39 5.47
CA VAL A 282 -11.18 10.54 6.09
C VAL A 282 -12.04 11.78 5.87
N GLY A 283 -12.34 12.48 6.95
CA GLY A 283 -13.14 13.69 6.96
C GLY A 283 -12.67 14.64 8.08
N PRO A 284 -13.34 15.79 8.27
CA PRO A 284 -12.92 16.79 9.26
C PRO A 284 -12.64 16.18 10.65
N GLY A 285 -13.53 15.33 11.16
CA GLY A 285 -13.44 14.79 12.53
C GLY A 285 -12.29 13.82 12.81
N ASN A 286 -11.65 13.22 11.80
CA ASN A 286 -10.50 12.32 11.97
C ASN A 286 -9.23 12.78 11.23
N LEU A 287 -9.31 13.87 10.47
CA LEU A 287 -8.20 14.41 9.69
C LEU A 287 -6.97 14.71 10.55
N GLY A 288 -7.17 15.36 11.71
CA GLY A 288 -6.07 15.70 12.63
C GLY A 288 -5.28 14.48 13.09
N ARG A 289 -5.97 13.36 13.39
CA ARG A 289 -5.34 12.09 13.78
C ARG A 289 -4.53 11.48 12.63
N VAL A 290 -5.06 11.52 11.42
CA VAL A 290 -4.34 11.02 10.23
C VAL A 290 -3.10 11.86 9.95
N LEU A 291 -3.22 13.18 10.02
CA LEU A 291 -2.08 14.09 9.79
C LEU A 291 -1.00 13.98 10.86
N SER A 292 -1.35 13.70 12.12
CA SER A 292 -0.35 13.51 13.19
C SER A 292 0.56 12.30 12.97
N ALA A 293 0.16 11.33 12.15
CA ALA A 293 1.01 10.20 11.78
C ALA A 293 2.24 10.62 10.96
N LEU A 294 2.22 11.81 10.32
CA LEU A 294 3.39 12.38 9.64
C LEU A 294 4.57 12.64 10.58
N ASP A 295 4.34 12.85 11.86
CA ASP A 295 5.41 13.01 12.87
C ASP A 295 6.27 11.74 12.99
N LYS A 296 5.75 10.57 12.57
CA LYS A 296 6.46 9.28 12.53
C LYS A 296 6.99 8.93 11.12
N GLY A 297 6.68 9.73 10.12
CA GLY A 297 7.09 9.57 8.73
C GLY A 297 5.93 9.43 7.75
N GLU A 298 6.25 9.61 6.46
CA GLU A 298 5.26 9.59 5.38
C GLU A 298 4.57 8.22 5.24
N ASP A 299 5.29 7.12 5.41
CA ASP A 299 4.71 5.79 5.33
C ASP A 299 3.67 5.54 6.43
N GLU A 300 3.90 6.04 7.64
CA GLU A 300 2.95 5.94 8.74
C GLU A 300 1.67 6.75 8.47
N PHE A 301 1.78 7.89 7.80
CA PHE A 301 0.64 8.67 7.34
C PHE A 301 -0.22 7.86 6.35
N PHE A 302 0.37 7.21 5.36
CA PHE A 302 -0.39 6.40 4.42
C PHE A 302 -0.94 5.12 5.04
N LYS A 303 -0.26 4.54 6.03
CA LYS A 303 -0.82 3.44 6.84
C LYS A 303 -2.04 3.91 7.63
N ALA A 304 -1.98 5.08 8.25
CA ALA A 304 -3.11 5.65 8.97
C ALA A 304 -4.33 5.88 8.04
N ILE A 305 -4.10 6.37 6.82
CA ILE A 305 -5.15 6.50 5.80
C ILE A 305 -5.73 5.13 5.46
N LEU A 306 -4.89 4.12 5.23
CA LEU A 306 -5.32 2.76 4.89
C LEU A 306 -6.23 2.17 5.98
N GLU A 307 -5.91 2.40 7.25
CA GLU A 307 -6.74 1.97 8.37
C GLU A 307 -8.12 2.66 8.37
N GLU A 308 -8.19 3.96 8.09
CA GLU A 308 -9.47 4.67 7.98
C GLU A 308 -10.31 4.16 6.81
N GLU A 309 -9.71 3.90 5.64
CA GLU A 309 -10.42 3.32 4.50
C GLU A 309 -10.98 1.92 4.82
N LYS A 310 -10.21 1.07 5.50
CA LYS A 310 -10.67 -0.25 5.94
C LYS A 310 -11.80 -0.15 6.95
N ARG A 311 -11.69 0.79 7.90
CA ARG A 311 -12.77 1.06 8.86
C ARG A 311 -14.04 1.48 8.13
N PHE A 312 -13.93 2.42 7.19
CA PHE A 312 -15.05 2.86 6.37
C PHE A 312 -15.70 1.72 5.60
N LEU A 313 -14.92 0.85 4.95
CA LEU A 313 -15.43 -0.29 4.21
C LEU A 313 -16.17 -1.31 5.11
N ARG A 314 -15.66 -1.55 6.34
CA ARG A 314 -16.31 -2.42 7.32
C ARG A 314 -17.65 -1.85 7.81
N THR A 315 -17.74 -0.53 7.95
CA THR A 315 -18.93 0.15 8.50
C THR A 315 -19.92 0.60 7.43
N ARG A 316 -19.54 0.57 6.13
CA ARG A 316 -20.38 1.04 5.02
C ARG A 316 -21.76 0.38 4.97
N LYS A 317 -21.88 -0.88 5.39
CA LYS A 317 -23.17 -1.61 5.44
C LYS A 317 -24.20 -0.96 6.37
N TYR A 318 -23.75 -0.13 7.31
CA TYR A 318 -24.61 0.54 8.30
C TYR A 318 -24.93 2.01 7.94
N TRP A 319 -24.43 2.52 6.79
CA TRP A 319 -24.59 3.90 6.35
C TRP A 319 -25.40 4.02 5.04
N GLN A 320 -25.96 2.90 4.57
CA GLN A 320 -26.88 2.88 3.42
C GLN A 320 -28.31 2.90 3.95
N ASP A 321 -28.75 4.08 4.38
CA ASP A 321 -30.16 4.50 4.49
C ASP A 321 -30.33 5.88 3.86
#